data_d25caf10af0225ab9cbaaf48f0b67ef0
#
_entry.id   d25caf10af0225ab9cbaaf48f0b67ef0
#
_cell.length_a   1.000
_cell.length_b   1.000
_cell.length_c   1.000
_cell.angle_alpha   90.00
_cell.angle_beta   90.00
_cell.angle_gamma   90.00
#
_symmetry.space_group_name_H-M   'P 1'
#
loop_
_entity.id
_entity.type
_entity.pdbx_description
1 polymer ?
#
loop_
_entity_poly.entity_id
_entity_poly.type
_entity_poly.pdbx_seq_one_letter_code
_entity_poly.pdbx_strand_id
1 'polypeptide(L)'
;DTDIAQAKSEIFGIPYIDLTTISVPESAIAEVPIDSLAKYRAVPFERSEGFVKVAMEDPFDIQATQALQGRYPQGTRMQVYISTKESIASILDRRVGDMMSSQVTQALEDVNIPVTEIADDASGDALNSLTGSDLASAPVARIVNSILQYGVKSKSSDIHIETMEDRVRVRFRINGVMTERLALPKSLSSAIVSRVKILSNLKIDEKRIPQDQRFQVKMGTNKVDIRVSVMPMIYGEKVVMRLLQSDSADITLEQTGLRGNAYKVFSDALTVTNGIVLVTGPTGSGKTRTLASSLIKINDPKVNIISLEDPVEIRVPGVTQVQINNAVGLTFAN
;
A
#
# COMPACT_ATOMS: atom_id res chain seq x y z
N ASP A 1 13.32 17.79 -11.71
CA ASP A 1 12.48 18.32 -10.62
C ASP A 1 13.25 19.26 -9.69
N THR A 2 14.54 18.98 -9.41
CA THR A 2 15.39 19.83 -8.58
C THR A 2 15.55 21.24 -9.14
N ASP A 3 15.84 21.37 -10.45
CA ASP A 3 15.99 22.66 -11.13
C ASP A 3 14.71 23.50 -11.05
N ILE A 4 13.55 22.85 -11.14
CA ILE A 4 12.24 23.50 -11.03
C ILE A 4 12.02 24.00 -9.59
N ALA A 5 12.38 23.20 -8.59
CA ALA A 5 12.26 23.59 -7.19
C ALA A 5 13.21 24.75 -6.82
N GLN A 6 14.42 24.75 -7.36
CA GLN A 6 15.39 25.85 -7.20
C GLN A 6 14.92 27.12 -7.89
N ALA A 7 14.42 27.03 -9.12
CA ALA A 7 13.87 28.19 -9.84
C ALA A 7 12.66 28.78 -9.10
N LYS A 8 11.77 27.95 -8.52
CA LYS A 8 10.68 28.44 -7.66
C LYS A 8 11.24 29.16 -6.41
N SER A 9 12.28 28.63 -5.80
CA SER A 9 12.91 29.23 -4.63
C SER A 9 13.43 30.65 -4.93
N GLU A 10 14.10 30.85 -6.07
CA GLU A 10 14.61 32.14 -6.49
C GLU A 10 13.48 33.14 -6.81
N ILE A 11 12.44 32.69 -7.52
CA ILE A 11 11.33 33.56 -7.91
C ILE A 11 10.50 34.01 -6.72
N PHE A 12 10.25 33.13 -5.77
CA PHE A 12 9.35 33.39 -4.65
C PHE A 12 10.06 33.79 -3.35
N GLY A 13 11.39 33.74 -3.31
CA GLY A 13 12.14 34.06 -2.12
C GLY A 13 11.93 33.07 -0.95
N ILE A 14 11.46 31.87 -1.24
CA ILE A 14 11.29 30.78 -0.26
C ILE A 14 12.50 29.86 -0.37
N PRO A 15 13.24 29.58 0.72
CA PRO A 15 14.45 28.78 0.63
C PRO A 15 14.16 27.35 0.17
N TYR A 16 15.03 26.82 -0.70
CA TYR A 16 15.00 25.40 -1.13
C TYR A 16 15.80 24.55 -0.14
N ILE A 17 15.34 23.32 0.08
CA ILE A 17 16.06 22.31 0.84
C ILE A 17 15.95 20.93 0.19
N ASP A 18 17.10 20.24 0.12
CA ASP A 18 17.14 18.83 -0.23
C ASP A 18 17.18 17.97 1.04
N LEU A 19 16.05 17.32 1.34
CA LEU A 19 15.91 16.48 2.52
C LEU A 19 16.78 15.21 2.47
N THR A 20 17.31 14.85 1.31
CA THR A 20 18.19 13.66 1.19
C THR A 20 19.58 13.93 1.73
N THR A 21 19.97 15.20 1.84
CA THR A 21 21.30 15.64 2.30
C THR A 21 21.36 15.88 3.79
N ILE A 22 20.23 15.92 4.49
CA ILE A 22 20.14 16.19 5.91
C ILE A 22 19.57 15.01 6.69
N SER A 23 19.93 14.91 7.96
CA SER A 23 19.27 13.98 8.88
C SER A 23 18.06 14.66 9.50
N VAL A 24 16.87 14.16 9.22
CA VAL A 24 15.63 14.68 9.80
C VAL A 24 15.38 13.99 11.15
N PRO A 25 15.42 14.72 12.27
CA PRO A 25 15.25 14.13 13.59
C PRO A 25 13.81 13.65 13.80
N GLU A 26 13.66 12.55 14.50
CA GLU A 26 12.36 11.95 14.82
C GLU A 26 11.43 12.94 15.54
N SER A 27 11.98 13.73 16.46
CA SER A 27 11.25 14.73 17.22
C SER A 27 10.59 15.81 16.37
N ALA A 28 11.13 16.12 15.18
CA ALA A 28 10.53 17.10 14.27
C ALA A 28 9.26 16.56 13.61
N ILE A 29 9.21 15.25 13.33
CA ILE A 29 8.08 14.62 12.61
C ILE A 29 7.01 14.13 13.59
N ALA A 30 7.35 13.84 14.85
CA ALA A 30 6.48 13.14 15.81
C ALA A 30 5.15 13.85 16.09
N GLU A 31 5.12 15.19 16.01
CA GLU A 31 3.92 15.98 16.33
C GLU A 31 2.82 15.92 15.24
N VAL A 32 3.16 15.49 14.03
CA VAL A 32 2.21 15.43 12.90
C VAL A 32 2.03 14.01 12.42
N PRO A 33 0.78 13.49 12.34
CA PRO A 33 0.52 12.17 11.79
C PRO A 33 1.05 12.02 10.37
N ILE A 34 1.70 10.88 10.10
CA ILE A 34 2.35 10.61 8.81
C ILE A 34 1.35 10.67 7.63
N ASP A 35 0.10 10.30 7.86
CA ASP A 35 -0.96 10.36 6.85
C ASP A 35 -1.26 11.81 6.44
N SER A 36 -1.16 12.76 7.40
CA SER A 36 -1.29 14.20 7.13
C SER A 36 -0.09 14.72 6.35
N LEU A 37 1.12 14.30 6.72
CA LEU A 37 2.36 14.65 6.01
C LEU A 37 2.34 14.16 4.56
N ALA A 38 1.90 12.93 4.35
CA ALA A 38 1.77 12.35 3.01
C ALA A 38 0.68 13.06 2.18
N LYS A 39 -0.46 13.40 2.81
CA LYS A 39 -1.55 14.13 2.16
C LYS A 39 -1.12 15.50 1.66
N TYR A 40 -0.41 16.24 2.50
CA TYR A 40 0.03 17.61 2.22
C TYR A 40 1.42 17.69 1.58
N ARG A 41 2.06 16.56 1.32
CA ARG A 41 3.41 16.47 0.75
C ARG A 41 4.37 17.41 1.47
N ALA A 42 4.44 17.24 2.78
CA ALA A 42 5.20 18.10 3.66
C ALA A 42 5.99 17.28 4.68
N VAL A 43 7.18 17.74 5.04
CA VAL A 43 8.04 17.12 6.07
C VAL A 43 8.59 18.18 6.99
N PRO A 44 8.23 18.18 8.28
CA PRO A 44 8.93 18.94 9.29
C PRO A 44 10.34 18.35 9.46
N PHE A 45 11.37 19.16 9.29
CA PHE A 45 12.75 18.68 9.32
C PHE A 45 13.61 19.28 10.44
N GLU A 46 13.13 20.34 11.07
CA GLU A 46 13.78 20.96 12.23
C GLU A 46 12.73 21.49 13.20
N ARG A 47 12.94 21.24 14.48
CA ARG A 47 12.06 21.67 15.56
C ARG A 47 12.88 22.32 16.68
N SER A 48 12.51 23.51 17.08
CA SER A 48 13.08 24.24 18.21
C SER A 48 11.99 24.93 19.03
N GLU A 49 12.34 25.44 20.20
CA GLU A 49 11.39 26.20 21.01
C GLU A 49 10.87 27.42 20.22
N GLY A 50 9.56 27.43 19.98
CA GLY A 50 8.87 28.53 19.31
C GLY A 50 8.89 28.52 17.79
N PHE A 51 9.60 27.61 17.11
CA PHE A 51 9.52 27.49 15.65
C PHE A 51 9.68 26.07 15.12
N VAL A 52 9.16 25.86 13.92
CA VAL A 52 9.31 24.62 13.16
C VAL A 52 9.61 24.95 11.69
N LYS A 53 10.57 24.25 11.09
CA LYS A 53 10.86 24.34 9.66
C LYS A 53 10.20 23.16 8.95
N VAL A 54 9.43 23.45 7.90
CA VAL A 54 8.66 22.46 7.15
C VAL A 54 9.02 22.56 5.67
N ALA A 55 9.48 21.47 5.10
CA ALA A 55 9.70 21.34 3.66
C ALA A 55 8.38 20.90 2.99
N MET A 56 7.99 21.58 1.91
CA MET A 56 6.74 21.33 1.18
C MET A 56 7.01 21.30 -0.33
N GLU A 57 6.23 20.49 -1.06
CA GLU A 57 6.25 20.50 -2.54
C GLU A 57 5.61 21.80 -3.07
N ASP A 58 4.50 22.22 -2.46
CA ASP A 58 3.81 23.46 -2.76
C ASP A 58 3.66 24.33 -1.50
N PRO A 59 4.50 25.37 -1.34
CA PRO A 59 4.47 26.26 -0.19
C PRO A 59 3.23 27.19 -0.20
N PHE A 60 2.50 27.29 -1.30
CA PHE A 60 1.30 28.13 -1.45
C PHE A 60 0.00 27.40 -1.17
N ASP A 61 0.04 26.12 -0.84
CA ASP A 61 -1.14 25.40 -0.36
C ASP A 61 -1.53 25.89 1.05
N ILE A 62 -2.46 26.85 1.06
CA ILE A 62 -2.96 27.48 2.29
C ILE A 62 -3.62 26.43 3.20
N GLN A 63 -4.35 25.46 2.63
CA GLN A 63 -5.00 24.41 3.41
C GLN A 63 -3.98 23.52 4.12
N ALA A 64 -2.92 23.11 3.40
CA ALA A 64 -1.83 22.35 3.96
C ALA A 64 -1.12 23.12 5.07
N THR A 65 -0.78 24.39 4.81
CA THR A 65 -0.09 25.26 5.74
C THR A 65 -0.89 25.46 7.04
N GLN A 66 -2.18 25.77 6.93
CA GLN A 66 -3.07 25.95 8.09
C GLN A 66 -3.27 24.63 8.86
N ALA A 67 -3.48 23.53 8.17
CA ALA A 67 -3.64 22.22 8.80
C ALA A 67 -2.41 21.77 9.56
N LEU A 68 -1.22 22.02 9.02
CA LEU A 68 0.06 21.74 9.68
C LEU A 68 0.29 22.67 10.86
N GLN A 69 0.08 23.98 10.69
CA GLN A 69 0.22 24.97 11.75
C GLN A 69 -0.67 24.66 12.97
N GLY A 70 -1.90 24.18 12.73
CA GLY A 70 -2.84 23.80 13.79
C GLY A 70 -2.43 22.57 14.61
N ARG A 71 -1.39 21.84 14.20
CA ARG A 71 -0.85 20.69 14.93
C ARG A 71 0.19 21.09 15.98
N TYR A 72 0.71 22.30 15.90
CA TYR A 72 1.71 22.83 16.82
C TYR A 72 1.08 23.71 17.91
N PRO A 73 1.71 23.82 19.08
CA PRO A 73 1.25 24.70 20.14
C PRO A 73 1.06 26.15 19.65
N GLN A 74 0.10 26.87 20.24
CA GLN A 74 -0.12 28.27 19.91
C GLN A 74 1.15 29.10 20.13
N GLY A 75 1.47 29.95 19.17
CA GLY A 75 2.69 30.77 19.17
C GLY A 75 3.89 30.15 18.46
N THR A 76 3.82 28.88 18.03
CA THR A 76 4.88 28.27 17.20
C THR A 76 4.87 28.93 15.82
N ARG A 77 6.00 29.47 15.39
CA ARG A 77 6.20 30.01 14.03
C ARG A 77 6.60 28.90 13.08
N MET A 78 5.87 28.74 11.99
CA MET A 78 6.21 27.79 10.93
C MET A 78 6.95 28.51 9.81
N GLN A 79 8.15 28.03 9.48
CA GLN A 79 8.94 28.49 8.37
C GLN A 79 8.90 27.44 7.25
N VAL A 80 8.42 27.85 6.10
CA VAL A 80 8.23 26.94 4.95
C VAL A 80 9.45 26.99 4.06
N TYR A 81 9.82 25.81 3.56
CA TYR A 81 10.90 25.57 2.60
C TYR A 81 10.32 24.82 1.39
N ILE A 82 10.88 25.05 0.22
CA ILE A 82 10.55 24.27 -0.98
C ILE A 82 11.41 23.01 -1.00
N SER A 83 10.81 21.86 -1.32
CA SER A 83 11.53 20.62 -1.58
C SER A 83 10.93 19.86 -2.73
N THR A 84 11.67 18.90 -3.29
CA THR A 84 11.16 18.05 -4.36
C THR A 84 10.22 16.99 -3.81
N LYS A 85 9.28 16.56 -4.65
CA LYS A 85 8.35 15.45 -4.34
C LYS A 85 9.10 14.18 -3.96
N GLU A 86 10.17 13.87 -4.69
CA GLU A 86 11.01 12.69 -4.48
C GLU A 86 11.72 12.73 -3.13
N SER A 87 12.28 13.89 -2.78
CA SER A 87 12.96 14.11 -1.50
C SER A 87 12.00 13.94 -0.32
N ILE A 88 10.80 14.52 -0.40
CA ILE A 88 9.74 14.37 0.60
C ILE A 88 9.30 12.90 0.71
N ALA A 89 9.02 12.25 -0.43
CA ALA A 89 8.59 10.85 -0.45
C ALA A 89 9.63 9.92 0.19
N SER A 90 10.92 10.14 -0.09
CA SER A 90 12.01 9.34 0.47
C SER A 90 12.05 9.38 2.02
N ILE A 91 11.83 10.56 2.62
CA ILE A 91 11.79 10.71 4.09
C ILE A 91 10.54 10.03 4.66
N LEU A 92 9.39 10.21 4.04
CA LEU A 92 8.14 9.59 4.50
C LEU A 92 8.21 8.06 4.42
N ASP A 93 8.75 7.51 3.33
CA ASP A 93 8.93 6.06 3.15
C ASP A 93 9.88 5.47 4.20
N ARG A 94 11.00 6.16 4.48
CA ARG A 94 11.92 5.77 5.55
C ARG A 94 11.21 5.74 6.90
N ARG A 95 10.46 6.79 7.22
CA ARG A 95 9.73 6.88 8.49
C ARG A 95 8.69 5.79 8.66
N VAL A 96 7.93 5.47 7.61
CA VAL A 96 6.96 4.34 7.64
C VAL A 96 7.70 3.01 7.87
N GLY A 97 8.88 2.84 7.27
CA GLY A 97 9.75 1.67 7.48
C GLY A 97 10.23 1.54 8.93
N ASP A 98 10.69 2.65 9.52
CA ASP A 98 11.18 2.69 10.91
C ASP A 98 10.04 2.37 11.91
N MET A 99 8.84 2.90 11.67
CA MET A 99 7.66 2.57 12.47
C MET A 99 7.29 1.08 12.38
N MET A 100 7.33 0.48 11.19
CA MET A 100 7.10 -0.95 11.03
C MET A 100 8.14 -1.77 11.79
N SER A 101 9.42 -1.45 11.62
CA SER A 101 10.51 -2.16 12.28
C SER A 101 10.38 -2.08 13.80
N SER A 102 10.07 -0.91 14.36
CA SER A 102 9.84 -0.72 15.78
C SER A 102 8.66 -1.55 16.31
N GLN A 103 7.52 -1.55 15.62
CA GLN A 103 6.36 -2.36 15.99
C GLN A 103 6.65 -3.86 15.94
N VAL A 104 7.41 -4.30 14.94
CA VAL A 104 7.81 -5.69 14.81
C VAL A 104 8.79 -6.08 15.91
N THR A 105 9.79 -5.23 16.21
CA THR A 105 10.75 -5.49 17.31
C THR A 105 10.01 -5.63 18.64
N GLN A 106 9.09 -4.72 18.95
CA GLN A 106 8.28 -4.82 20.17
C GLN A 106 7.44 -6.10 20.20
N ALA A 107 6.87 -6.51 19.06
CA ALA A 107 6.12 -7.75 18.98
C ALA A 107 7.02 -9.00 19.14
N LEU A 108 8.27 -8.94 18.70
CA LEU A 108 9.25 -10.02 18.91
C LEU A 108 9.69 -10.14 20.37
N GLU A 109 9.88 -9.03 21.07
CA GLU A 109 10.18 -9.00 22.50
C GLU A 109 9.05 -9.63 23.32
N ASP A 110 7.79 -9.37 22.95
CA ASP A 110 6.62 -9.96 23.62
C ASP A 110 6.49 -11.50 23.41
N VAL A 111 7.12 -12.04 22.36
CA VAL A 111 7.18 -13.50 22.12
C VAL A 111 8.28 -14.16 22.95
N ASN A 112 9.10 -13.36 23.64
CA ASN A 112 10.25 -13.84 24.42
C ASN A 112 11.27 -14.62 23.55
N ILE A 113 11.40 -14.27 22.27
CA ILE A 113 12.45 -14.78 21.39
C ILE A 113 13.66 -13.85 21.57
N PRO A 114 14.79 -14.33 22.09
CA PRO A 114 15.98 -13.51 22.22
C PRO A 114 16.42 -13.02 20.84
N VAL A 115 16.58 -11.72 20.71
CA VAL A 115 17.05 -11.05 19.47
C VAL A 115 18.54 -11.32 19.23
N THR A 116 19.21 -11.92 20.18
CA THR A 116 20.61 -12.34 20.13
C THR A 116 20.67 -13.84 20.17
N GLU A 117 20.83 -14.43 19.00
CA GLU A 117 21.70 -15.57 18.71
C GLU A 117 21.35 -16.13 17.35
N ILE A 118 22.03 -15.59 16.32
CA ILE A 118 22.41 -16.36 15.14
C ILE A 118 23.57 -17.24 15.66
N ALA A 119 23.25 -18.32 16.33
CA ALA A 119 24.18 -19.37 16.65
C ALA A 119 23.49 -20.70 16.37
N ASP A 120 24.18 -21.53 15.61
CA ASP A 120 23.84 -22.91 15.32
C ASP A 120 23.46 -23.69 16.59
N ASP A 121 22.46 -24.56 16.47
CA ASP A 121 21.93 -25.47 17.49
C ASP A 121 20.77 -24.94 18.39
N ALA A 122 19.59 -24.88 17.81
CA ALA A 122 18.36 -25.01 18.59
C ALA A 122 17.49 -26.12 17.99
N SER A 123 17.59 -27.29 18.61
CA SER A 123 16.74 -28.46 18.37
C SER A 123 15.25 -28.06 18.40
N GLY A 124 14.52 -28.51 17.36
CA GLY A 124 13.12 -28.16 17.07
C GLY A 124 12.05 -28.60 18.08
N ASP A 125 12.39 -28.91 19.32
CA ASP A 125 11.45 -29.44 20.32
C ASP A 125 10.68 -28.34 21.12
N ALA A 126 11.23 -27.16 21.23
CA ALA A 126 10.53 -26.07 21.98
C ALA A 126 9.36 -25.46 21.20
N LEU A 127 9.36 -25.57 19.85
CA LEU A 127 8.30 -24.99 19.01
C LEU A 127 7.12 -25.95 18.78
N ASN A 128 7.32 -27.27 18.98
CA ASN A 128 6.26 -28.27 18.88
C ASN A 128 5.31 -28.28 20.06
N SER A 129 5.63 -27.56 21.15
CA SER A 129 4.76 -27.41 22.33
C SER A 129 3.77 -26.23 22.21
N LEU A 130 3.85 -25.38 21.20
CA LEU A 130 2.88 -24.32 20.96
C LEU A 130 1.61 -24.94 20.37
N THR A 131 0.56 -25.01 21.20
CA THR A 131 -0.76 -25.47 20.77
C THR A 131 -1.41 -24.48 19.79
N GLY A 132 -2.38 -24.93 19.00
CA GLY A 132 -3.04 -24.10 17.96
C GLY A 132 -3.65 -22.77 18.46
N SER A 133 -3.82 -22.60 19.80
CA SER A 133 -4.23 -21.35 20.44
C SER A 133 -3.09 -20.32 20.50
N ASP A 134 -1.83 -20.76 20.59
CA ASP A 134 -0.67 -19.88 20.69
C ASP A 134 -0.21 -19.37 19.31
N LEU A 135 -0.56 -20.07 18.22
CA LEU A 135 -0.34 -19.65 16.84
C LEU A 135 -1.20 -18.44 16.44
N ALA A 136 -2.30 -18.20 17.14
CA ALA A 136 -3.10 -16.98 17.09
C ALA A 136 -2.55 -15.90 18.02
N SER A 137 -1.35 -16.08 18.58
CA SER A 137 -0.77 -15.19 19.58
C SER A 137 -0.80 -13.75 19.12
N ALA A 138 -1.15 -12.84 20.02
CA ALA A 138 -1.23 -11.41 19.75
C ALA A 138 0.03 -10.83 19.08
N PRO A 139 1.26 -11.31 19.39
CA PRO A 139 2.49 -10.86 18.73
C PRO A 139 2.57 -11.19 17.24
N VAL A 140 2.30 -12.42 16.82
CA VAL A 140 2.35 -12.80 15.39
C VAL A 140 1.27 -12.07 14.59
N ALA A 141 0.09 -11.88 15.19
CA ALA A 141 -0.96 -11.09 14.56
C ALA A 141 -0.53 -9.62 14.38
N ARG A 142 0.21 -9.04 15.35
CA ARG A 142 0.76 -7.68 15.23
C ARG A 142 1.80 -7.59 14.13
N ILE A 143 2.72 -8.57 14.03
CA ILE A 143 3.72 -8.61 12.94
C ILE A 143 3.03 -8.61 11.58
N VAL A 144 2.07 -9.50 11.34
CA VAL A 144 1.35 -9.58 10.06
C VAL A 144 0.59 -8.28 9.79
N ASN A 145 -0.07 -7.72 10.81
CA ASN A 145 -0.77 -6.43 10.66
C ASN A 145 0.18 -5.28 10.33
N SER A 146 1.37 -5.21 10.95
CA SER A 146 2.38 -4.20 10.65
C SER A 146 2.90 -4.32 9.21
N ILE A 147 3.12 -5.56 8.74
CA ILE A 147 3.49 -5.83 7.33
C ILE A 147 2.41 -5.32 6.37
N LEU A 148 1.14 -5.63 6.65
CA LEU A 148 0.02 -5.18 5.82
C LEU A 148 -0.13 -3.65 5.85
N GLN A 149 -0.04 -3.04 7.02
CA GLN A 149 -0.11 -1.57 7.17
C GLN A 149 1.00 -0.87 6.42
N TYR A 150 2.23 -1.38 6.52
CA TYR A 150 3.35 -0.85 5.75
C TYR A 150 3.08 -0.95 4.25
N GLY A 151 2.64 -2.12 3.76
CA GLY A 151 2.32 -2.32 2.35
C GLY A 151 1.30 -1.33 1.82
N VAL A 152 0.25 -1.06 2.58
CA VAL A 152 -0.79 -0.09 2.20
C VAL A 152 -0.27 1.35 2.25
N LYS A 153 0.43 1.73 3.32
CA LYS A 153 0.98 3.09 3.48
C LYS A 153 2.05 3.44 2.44
N SER A 154 2.91 2.49 2.11
CA SER A 154 3.94 2.65 1.07
C SER A 154 3.40 2.49 -0.36
N LYS A 155 2.08 2.29 -0.52
CA LYS A 155 1.41 2.07 -1.81
C LYS A 155 2.06 0.93 -2.62
N SER A 156 2.53 -0.10 -1.92
CA SER A 156 3.10 -1.26 -2.60
C SER A 156 2.03 -2.04 -3.37
N SER A 157 2.38 -2.53 -4.54
CA SER A 157 1.50 -3.39 -5.34
C SER A 157 1.47 -4.82 -4.83
N ASP A 158 2.61 -5.32 -4.34
CA ASP A 158 2.75 -6.70 -3.88
C ASP A 158 3.59 -6.76 -2.60
N ILE A 159 3.25 -7.70 -1.71
CA ILE A 159 4.03 -8.08 -0.53
C ILE A 159 4.43 -9.54 -0.71
N HIS A 160 5.71 -9.83 -0.55
CA HIS A 160 6.25 -11.18 -0.60
C HIS A 160 6.82 -11.55 0.76
N ILE A 161 6.33 -12.62 1.36
CA ILE A 161 6.89 -13.25 2.56
C ILE A 161 7.52 -14.57 2.12
N GLU A 162 8.82 -14.69 2.24
CA GLU A 162 9.61 -15.77 1.68
C GLU A 162 10.40 -16.46 2.78
N THR A 163 10.14 -17.75 2.98
CA THR A 163 10.94 -18.58 3.89
C THR A 163 12.24 -18.96 3.22
N MET A 164 13.34 -18.45 3.75
CA MET A 164 14.71 -18.76 3.31
C MET A 164 15.30 -19.86 4.20
N GLU A 165 16.54 -20.23 3.93
CA GLU A 165 17.24 -21.24 4.71
C GLU A 165 17.46 -20.81 6.18
N ASP A 166 17.81 -19.55 6.37
CA ASP A 166 18.21 -18.95 7.66
C ASP A 166 17.16 -18.00 8.27
N ARG A 167 16.29 -17.44 7.46
CA ARG A 167 15.37 -16.37 7.88
C ARG A 167 14.07 -16.34 7.08
N VAL A 168 13.11 -15.53 7.53
CA VAL A 168 11.96 -15.11 6.74
C VAL A 168 12.23 -13.71 6.18
N ARG A 169 12.21 -13.60 4.86
CA ARG A 169 12.43 -12.36 4.15
C ARG A 169 11.10 -11.74 3.73
N VAL A 170 10.89 -10.46 4.07
CA VAL A 170 9.69 -9.72 3.63
C VAL A 170 10.11 -8.63 2.65
N ARG A 171 9.56 -8.71 1.44
CA ARG A 171 9.81 -7.76 0.36
C ARG A 171 8.52 -7.10 -0.09
N PHE A 172 8.62 -5.85 -0.49
CA PHE A 172 7.52 -5.04 -1.01
C PHE A 172 7.85 -4.58 -2.42
N ARG A 173 6.87 -4.61 -3.31
CA ARG A 173 7.00 -4.01 -4.63
C ARG A 173 6.47 -2.58 -4.58
N ILE A 174 7.36 -1.61 -4.60
CA ILE A 174 7.03 -0.17 -4.55
C ILE A 174 7.49 0.44 -5.87
N ASN A 175 6.59 1.12 -6.59
CA ASN A 175 6.86 1.70 -7.92
C ASN A 175 7.50 0.69 -8.90
N GLY A 176 7.07 -0.58 -8.86
CA GLY A 176 7.57 -1.65 -9.70
C GLY A 176 8.86 -2.33 -9.22
N VAL A 177 9.56 -1.77 -8.25
CA VAL A 177 10.82 -2.29 -7.71
C VAL A 177 10.59 -3.12 -6.45
N MET A 178 11.20 -4.31 -6.41
CA MET A 178 11.17 -5.18 -5.21
C MET A 178 12.22 -4.73 -4.20
N THR A 179 11.79 -4.36 -3.01
CA THR A 179 12.66 -3.90 -1.92
C THR A 179 12.48 -4.78 -0.69
N GLU A 180 13.56 -5.31 -0.13
CA GLU A 180 13.55 -5.96 1.18
C GLU A 180 13.45 -4.90 2.27
N ARG A 181 12.50 -5.06 3.20
CA ARG A 181 12.26 -4.11 4.30
C ARG A 181 12.30 -4.75 5.66
N LEU A 182 12.17 -6.07 5.73
CA LEU A 182 12.13 -6.77 6.99
C LEU A 182 12.71 -8.17 6.83
N ALA A 183 13.54 -8.56 7.78
CA ALA A 183 14.01 -9.93 7.98
C ALA A 183 13.56 -10.39 9.37
N LEU A 184 12.98 -11.59 9.45
CA LEU A 184 12.46 -12.16 10.69
C LEU A 184 13.12 -13.51 10.95
N PRO A 185 13.20 -13.97 12.22
CA PRO A 185 13.70 -15.29 12.55
C PRO A 185 12.93 -16.39 11.80
N LYS A 186 13.64 -17.41 11.32
CA LYS A 186 13.06 -18.56 10.61
C LYS A 186 11.98 -19.26 11.43
N SER A 187 12.16 -19.33 12.74
CA SER A 187 11.20 -19.94 13.69
C SER A 187 9.79 -19.40 13.59
N LEU A 188 9.62 -18.14 13.13
CA LEU A 188 8.31 -17.51 12.94
C LEU A 188 7.64 -17.84 11.60
N SER A 189 8.32 -18.53 10.69
CA SER A 189 7.81 -18.80 9.33
C SER A 189 6.44 -19.46 9.35
N SER A 190 6.31 -20.59 10.05
CA SER A 190 5.05 -21.34 10.10
C SER A 190 3.91 -20.54 10.75
N ALA A 191 4.22 -19.79 11.81
CA ALA A 191 3.23 -18.97 12.51
C ALA A 191 2.72 -17.81 11.64
N ILE A 192 3.62 -17.11 10.93
CA ILE A 192 3.26 -16.02 10.02
C ILE A 192 2.41 -16.55 8.86
N VAL A 193 2.83 -17.64 8.21
CA VAL A 193 2.07 -18.25 7.11
C VAL A 193 0.70 -18.71 7.59
N SER A 194 0.62 -19.41 8.74
CA SER A 194 -0.65 -19.84 9.32
C SER A 194 -1.56 -18.64 9.61
N ARG A 195 -1.03 -17.55 10.14
CA ARG A 195 -1.80 -16.33 10.38
C ARG A 195 -2.36 -15.72 9.10
N VAL A 196 -1.58 -15.69 8.01
CA VAL A 196 -2.06 -15.22 6.70
C VAL A 196 -3.14 -16.16 6.15
N LYS A 197 -2.95 -17.49 6.28
CA LYS A 197 -3.97 -18.48 5.88
C LYS A 197 -5.28 -18.30 6.65
N ILE A 198 -5.23 -18.06 7.96
CA ILE A 198 -6.41 -17.76 8.78
C ILE A 198 -7.12 -16.50 8.27
N LEU A 199 -6.39 -15.40 8.06
CA LEU A 199 -6.96 -14.14 7.57
C LEU A 199 -7.64 -14.29 6.20
N SER A 200 -7.15 -15.18 5.37
CA SER A 200 -7.63 -15.41 4.02
C SER A 200 -8.53 -16.64 3.86
N ASN A 201 -8.89 -17.30 4.98
CA ASN A 201 -9.71 -18.51 4.99
C ASN A 201 -9.14 -19.65 4.11
N LEU A 202 -7.81 -19.80 4.10
CA LEU A 202 -7.10 -20.89 3.47
C LEU A 202 -6.93 -22.07 4.44
N LYS A 203 -6.71 -23.29 3.90
CA LYS A 203 -6.48 -24.49 4.71
C LYS A 203 -5.09 -24.42 5.36
N ILE A 204 -5.04 -24.43 6.70
CA ILE A 204 -3.79 -24.29 7.47
C ILE A 204 -2.98 -25.58 7.42
N ASP A 205 -3.64 -26.72 7.44
CA ASP A 205 -3.08 -28.07 7.44
C ASP A 205 -2.51 -28.49 6.07
N GLU A 206 -2.98 -27.89 4.98
CA GLU A 206 -2.46 -28.20 3.63
C GLU A 206 -1.26 -27.30 3.29
N LYS A 207 -0.09 -27.91 3.17
CA LYS A 207 1.18 -27.23 2.88
C LYS A 207 1.86 -27.70 1.60
N ARG A 208 1.25 -28.69 0.89
CA ARG A 208 1.88 -29.39 -0.25
C ARG A 208 1.43 -28.87 -1.61
N ILE A 209 0.32 -28.17 -1.65
CA ILE A 209 -0.26 -27.63 -2.88
C ILE A 209 -0.44 -26.11 -2.77
N PRO A 210 -0.33 -25.37 -3.88
CA PRO A 210 -0.64 -23.94 -3.90
C PRO A 210 -2.10 -23.68 -3.52
N GLN A 211 -2.31 -22.56 -2.82
CA GLN A 211 -3.64 -22.10 -2.42
C GLN A 211 -3.76 -20.62 -2.75
N ASP A 212 -4.88 -20.24 -3.35
CA ASP A 212 -5.21 -18.85 -3.70
C ASP A 212 -6.53 -18.43 -3.09
N GLN A 213 -6.61 -17.21 -2.58
CA GLN A 213 -7.84 -16.67 -2.02
C GLN A 213 -7.81 -15.13 -2.05
N ARG A 214 -8.97 -14.53 -1.75
CA ARG A 214 -9.12 -13.09 -1.56
C ARG A 214 -9.67 -12.82 -0.17
N PHE A 215 -9.16 -11.76 0.44
CA PHE A 215 -9.72 -11.24 1.69
C PHE A 215 -9.64 -9.73 1.71
N GLN A 216 -10.42 -9.12 2.57
CA GLN A 216 -10.47 -7.68 2.72
C GLN A 216 -10.00 -7.28 4.11
N VAL A 217 -9.15 -6.27 4.19
CA VAL A 217 -8.75 -5.67 5.46
C VAL A 217 -9.24 -4.24 5.54
N LYS A 218 -9.68 -3.84 6.73
CA LYS A 218 -10.04 -2.45 7.03
C LYS A 218 -8.83 -1.78 7.70
N MET A 219 -8.34 -0.72 7.11
CA MET A 219 -7.24 0.08 7.65
C MET A 219 -7.69 1.54 7.78
N GLY A 220 -7.99 1.94 9.02
CA GLY A 220 -8.64 3.22 9.27
C GLY A 220 -10.01 3.29 8.62
N THR A 221 -10.21 4.27 7.75
CA THR A 221 -11.44 4.45 6.96
C THR A 221 -11.44 3.65 5.65
N ASN A 222 -10.27 3.20 5.20
CA ASN A 222 -10.11 2.55 3.90
C ASN A 222 -10.26 1.03 4.01
N LYS A 223 -10.91 0.44 3.00
CA LYS A 223 -10.96 -1.00 2.81
C LYS A 223 -9.99 -1.35 1.69
N VAL A 224 -9.15 -2.34 1.92
CA VAL A 224 -8.17 -2.82 0.94
C VAL A 224 -8.47 -4.27 0.63
N ASP A 225 -8.72 -4.58 -0.62
CA ASP A 225 -8.86 -5.95 -1.11
C ASP A 225 -7.47 -6.54 -1.35
N ILE A 226 -7.24 -7.74 -0.87
CA ILE A 226 -5.94 -8.43 -0.98
C ILE A 226 -6.18 -9.78 -1.64
N ARG A 227 -5.45 -10.03 -2.73
CA ARG A 227 -5.33 -11.36 -3.32
C ARG A 227 -4.09 -12.02 -2.76
N VAL A 228 -4.25 -13.15 -2.11
CA VAL A 228 -3.17 -13.94 -1.54
C VAL A 228 -2.97 -15.23 -2.31
N SER A 229 -1.72 -15.57 -2.56
CA SER A 229 -1.28 -16.87 -3.07
C SER A 229 -0.25 -17.44 -2.09
N VAL A 230 -0.44 -18.65 -1.65
CA VAL A 230 0.49 -19.40 -0.82
C VAL A 230 0.97 -20.60 -1.61
N MET A 231 2.29 -20.77 -1.70
CA MET A 231 2.89 -21.86 -2.46
C MET A 231 3.99 -22.56 -1.67
N PRO A 232 4.10 -23.90 -1.78
CA PRO A 232 5.18 -24.65 -1.17
C PRO A 232 6.52 -24.31 -1.81
N MET A 233 7.56 -24.20 -0.99
CA MET A 233 8.95 -23.95 -1.37
C MET A 233 9.86 -24.96 -0.64
N ILE A 234 11.14 -24.98 -1.00
CA ILE A 234 12.12 -25.92 -0.41
C ILE A 234 12.25 -25.75 1.10
N TYR A 235 12.27 -24.49 1.59
CA TYR A 235 12.48 -24.18 3.01
C TYR A 235 11.19 -23.90 3.80
N GLY A 236 10.02 -24.06 3.17
CA GLY A 236 8.73 -23.77 3.76
C GLY A 236 7.73 -23.26 2.73
N GLU A 237 6.83 -22.37 3.14
CA GLU A 237 5.85 -21.79 2.22
C GLU A 237 6.21 -20.33 1.90
N LYS A 238 5.91 -19.92 0.68
CA LYS A 238 5.97 -18.52 0.23
C LYS A 238 4.57 -17.96 0.17
N VAL A 239 4.41 -16.75 0.70
CA VAL A 239 3.18 -15.97 0.58
C VAL A 239 3.42 -14.79 -0.36
N VAL A 240 2.52 -14.59 -1.31
CA VAL A 240 2.45 -13.41 -2.16
C VAL A 240 1.08 -12.76 -1.94
N MET A 241 1.07 -11.51 -1.54
CA MET A 241 -0.16 -10.73 -1.36
C MET A 241 -0.14 -9.55 -2.32
N ARG A 242 -1.10 -9.50 -3.25
CA ARG A 242 -1.34 -8.36 -4.12
C ARG A 242 -2.34 -7.43 -3.49
N LEU A 243 -1.95 -6.19 -3.29
CA LEU A 243 -2.80 -5.15 -2.73
C LEU A 243 -3.61 -4.50 -3.85
N LEU A 244 -4.92 -4.71 -3.82
CA LEU A 244 -5.85 -4.08 -4.74
C LEU A 244 -6.42 -2.85 -4.01
N GLN A 245 -5.80 -1.70 -4.23
CA GLN A 245 -6.34 -0.46 -3.69
C GLN A 245 -7.64 -0.15 -4.44
N SER A 246 -8.74 -0.22 -3.72
CA SER A 246 -10.04 0.17 -4.26
C SER A 246 -10.16 1.70 -4.28
N ASP A 247 -9.48 2.35 -5.22
CA ASP A 247 -9.76 3.76 -5.59
C ASP A 247 -11.12 3.87 -6.30
N SER A 248 -12.12 3.12 -5.81
CA SER A 248 -13.36 2.88 -6.54
C SER A 248 -14.38 4.01 -6.45
N ALA A 249 -14.16 5.02 -5.60
CA ALA A 249 -15.18 6.06 -5.41
C ALA A 249 -15.12 7.22 -6.42
N ASP A 250 -13.93 7.52 -7.00
CA ASP A 250 -13.72 8.75 -7.78
C ASP A 250 -13.05 8.51 -9.14
N ILE A 251 -13.24 7.33 -9.76
CA ILE A 251 -12.69 7.09 -11.09
C ILE A 251 -13.59 7.78 -12.12
N THR A 252 -13.18 8.98 -12.55
CA THR A 252 -13.85 9.67 -13.65
C THR A 252 -13.11 9.45 -14.97
N LEU A 253 -13.83 9.65 -16.09
CA LEU A 253 -13.21 9.51 -17.41
C LEU A 253 -12.10 10.54 -17.64
N GLU A 254 -12.21 11.73 -17.02
CA GLU A 254 -11.22 12.81 -17.07
C GLU A 254 -9.90 12.40 -16.41
N GLN A 255 -9.97 11.56 -15.37
CA GLN A 255 -8.79 11.08 -14.63
C GLN A 255 -8.05 9.95 -15.33
N THR A 256 -8.60 9.39 -16.42
CA THR A 256 -7.91 8.35 -17.21
C THR A 256 -6.73 8.88 -18.01
N GLY A 257 -6.58 10.20 -18.11
CA GLY A 257 -5.54 10.85 -18.90
C GLY A 257 -5.94 11.12 -20.35
N LEU A 258 -7.14 10.72 -20.78
CA LEU A 258 -7.69 11.10 -22.08
C LEU A 258 -7.95 12.60 -22.12
N ARG A 259 -7.47 13.28 -23.16
CA ARG A 259 -7.58 14.74 -23.31
C ARG A 259 -7.91 15.15 -24.73
N GLY A 260 -8.43 16.39 -24.89
CA GLY A 260 -8.70 16.99 -26.20
C GLY A 260 -9.61 16.13 -27.07
N ASN A 261 -9.22 15.93 -28.31
CA ASN A 261 -10.01 15.19 -29.28
C ASN A 261 -10.20 13.71 -28.92
N ALA A 262 -9.19 13.07 -28.29
CA ALA A 262 -9.30 11.67 -27.87
C ALA A 262 -10.41 11.49 -26.79
N TYR A 263 -10.47 12.41 -25.83
CA TYR A 263 -11.55 12.42 -24.83
C TYR A 263 -12.92 12.60 -25.47
N LYS A 264 -13.04 13.57 -26.41
CA LYS A 264 -14.31 13.86 -27.09
C LYS A 264 -14.79 12.65 -27.88
N VAL A 265 -13.97 12.10 -28.76
CA VAL A 265 -14.31 10.93 -29.59
C VAL A 265 -14.71 9.73 -28.75
N PHE A 266 -13.95 9.45 -27.68
CA PHE A 266 -14.27 8.33 -26.79
C PHE A 266 -15.58 8.57 -26.01
N SER A 267 -15.77 9.78 -25.51
CA SER A 267 -17.00 10.17 -24.82
C SER A 267 -18.22 10.10 -25.71
N ASP A 268 -18.12 10.55 -26.98
CA ASP A 268 -19.20 10.48 -27.96
C ASP A 268 -19.51 9.01 -28.33
N ALA A 269 -18.48 8.15 -28.46
CA ALA A 269 -18.66 6.72 -28.70
C ALA A 269 -19.44 6.00 -27.59
N LEU A 270 -19.34 6.45 -26.33
CA LEU A 270 -20.11 5.87 -25.23
C LEU A 270 -21.62 6.22 -25.25
N THR A 271 -22.04 7.19 -26.07
CA THR A 271 -23.44 7.59 -26.20
C THR A 271 -24.15 6.89 -27.38
N VAL A 272 -23.39 6.18 -28.21
CA VAL A 272 -23.94 5.46 -29.38
C VAL A 272 -24.70 4.22 -28.89
N THR A 273 -25.91 4.03 -29.39
CA THR A 273 -26.81 2.95 -28.96
C THR A 273 -26.42 1.57 -29.44
N ASN A 274 -25.67 1.47 -30.56
CA ASN A 274 -25.23 0.21 -31.15
C ASN A 274 -23.78 0.29 -31.58
N GLY A 275 -23.00 -0.74 -31.32
CA GLY A 275 -21.61 -0.81 -31.72
C GLY A 275 -20.74 -1.58 -30.70
N ILE A 276 -19.44 -1.55 -30.95
CA ILE A 276 -18.43 -2.15 -30.08
C ILE A 276 -17.34 -1.11 -29.86
N VAL A 277 -16.96 -0.91 -28.60
CA VAL A 277 -15.80 -0.11 -28.20
C VAL A 277 -14.73 -1.05 -27.69
N LEU A 278 -13.54 -1.03 -28.30
CA LEU A 278 -12.41 -1.87 -27.91
C LEU A 278 -11.37 -1.05 -27.16
N VAL A 279 -10.95 -1.57 -25.98
CA VAL A 279 -9.86 -1.00 -25.20
C VAL A 279 -8.72 -2.01 -25.16
N THR A 280 -7.59 -1.68 -25.79
CA THR A 280 -6.43 -2.57 -25.92
C THR A 280 -5.18 -1.93 -25.34
N GLY A 281 -4.19 -2.75 -24.97
CA GLY A 281 -2.91 -2.29 -24.45
C GLY A 281 -2.21 -3.34 -23.57
N PRO A 282 -0.95 -3.13 -23.20
CA PRO A 282 -0.21 -4.04 -22.32
C PRO A 282 -0.77 -4.06 -20.90
N THR A 283 -0.27 -4.99 -20.06
CA THR A 283 -0.59 -5.01 -18.62
C THR A 283 -0.14 -3.71 -17.96
N GLY A 284 -0.98 -3.15 -17.09
CA GLY A 284 -0.69 -1.89 -16.40
C GLY A 284 -0.98 -0.62 -17.20
N SER A 285 -1.47 -0.71 -18.46
CA SER A 285 -1.80 0.47 -19.29
C SER A 285 -3.09 1.20 -18.87
N GLY A 286 -3.82 0.69 -17.86
CA GLY A 286 -5.05 1.31 -17.38
C GLY A 286 -6.34 0.85 -18.06
N LYS A 287 -6.33 -0.27 -18.81
CA LYS A 287 -7.53 -0.81 -19.49
C LYS A 287 -8.74 -0.93 -18.56
N THR A 288 -8.58 -1.64 -17.45
CA THR A 288 -9.65 -1.87 -16.46
C THR A 288 -10.15 -0.55 -15.88
N ARG A 289 -9.25 0.40 -15.62
CA ARG A 289 -9.61 1.73 -15.12
C ARG A 289 -10.42 2.53 -16.14
N THR A 290 -10.03 2.47 -17.41
CA THR A 290 -10.77 3.11 -18.51
C THR A 290 -12.16 2.50 -18.68
N LEU A 291 -12.28 1.16 -18.64
CA LEU A 291 -13.57 0.48 -18.71
C LEU A 291 -14.46 0.82 -17.51
N ALA A 292 -13.93 0.79 -16.29
CA ALA A 292 -14.69 1.15 -15.09
C ALA A 292 -15.19 2.61 -15.13
N SER A 293 -14.34 3.56 -15.55
CA SER A 293 -14.73 4.96 -15.71
C SER A 293 -15.82 5.14 -16.79
N SER A 294 -15.77 4.34 -17.85
CA SER A 294 -16.80 4.32 -18.89
C SER A 294 -18.12 3.80 -18.34
N LEU A 295 -18.08 2.69 -17.60
CA LEU A 295 -19.29 2.14 -16.95
C LEU A 295 -19.91 3.15 -15.97
N ILE A 296 -19.10 3.83 -15.15
CA ILE A 296 -19.57 4.87 -14.24
C ILE A 296 -20.24 6.00 -15.00
N LYS A 297 -19.66 6.41 -16.13
CA LYS A 297 -20.19 7.53 -16.96
C LYS A 297 -21.55 7.23 -17.57
N ILE A 298 -21.77 6.00 -18.04
CA ILE A 298 -23.03 5.59 -18.70
C ILE A 298 -24.04 4.98 -17.72
N ASN A 299 -23.68 4.84 -16.45
CA ASN A 299 -24.52 4.22 -15.45
C ASN A 299 -25.64 5.19 -15.03
N ASP A 300 -26.85 4.87 -15.46
CA ASP A 300 -28.09 5.55 -15.12
C ASP A 300 -29.10 4.51 -14.62
N PRO A 301 -29.93 4.80 -13.61
CA PRO A 301 -30.97 3.87 -13.13
C PRO A 301 -31.93 3.34 -14.21
N LYS A 302 -31.99 4.03 -15.36
CA LYS A 302 -32.84 3.65 -16.49
C LYS A 302 -32.18 2.64 -17.45
N VAL A 303 -30.90 2.35 -17.27
CA VAL A 303 -30.17 1.41 -18.14
C VAL A 303 -29.76 0.17 -17.36
N ASN A 304 -29.76 -0.98 -18.03
CA ASN A 304 -29.25 -2.22 -17.46
C ASN A 304 -27.84 -2.49 -18.01
N ILE A 305 -26.84 -2.46 -17.12
CA ILE A 305 -25.44 -2.70 -17.47
C ILE A 305 -24.99 -4.00 -16.84
N ILE A 306 -24.41 -4.87 -17.64
CA ILE A 306 -23.85 -6.15 -17.21
C ILE A 306 -22.39 -6.19 -17.67
N SER A 307 -21.47 -6.56 -16.78
CA SER A 307 -20.10 -6.91 -17.11
C SER A 307 -19.82 -8.39 -16.85
N LEU A 308 -18.92 -8.95 -17.65
CA LEU A 308 -18.35 -10.28 -17.46
C LEU A 308 -16.84 -10.10 -17.27
N GLU A 309 -16.29 -10.53 -16.16
CA GLU A 309 -14.91 -10.21 -15.77
C GLU A 309 -14.17 -11.42 -15.18
N ASP A 310 -12.88 -11.55 -15.46
CA ASP A 310 -12.00 -12.59 -14.91
C ASP A 310 -10.69 -12.00 -14.38
N PRO A 311 -10.71 -11.54 -13.13
CA PRO A 311 -11.83 -11.33 -12.21
C PRO A 311 -12.35 -9.89 -12.20
N VAL A 312 -13.40 -9.61 -11.41
CA VAL A 312 -13.84 -8.23 -11.10
C VAL A 312 -12.72 -7.53 -10.30
N GLU A 313 -12.06 -6.53 -10.89
CA GLU A 313 -11.01 -5.75 -10.24
C GLU A 313 -11.55 -4.50 -9.55
N ILE A 314 -12.48 -3.80 -10.19
CA ILE A 314 -13.05 -2.53 -9.72
C ILE A 314 -14.57 -2.71 -9.58
N ARG A 315 -15.09 -2.49 -8.39
CA ARG A 315 -16.53 -2.54 -8.15
C ARG A 315 -17.18 -1.24 -8.56
N VAL A 316 -18.15 -1.31 -9.47
CA VAL A 316 -18.94 -0.16 -9.94
C VAL A 316 -20.37 -0.27 -9.36
N PRO A 317 -20.76 0.61 -8.43
CA PRO A 317 -22.10 0.62 -7.87
C PRO A 317 -23.17 0.76 -8.98
N GLY A 318 -24.24 -0.02 -8.91
CA GLY A 318 -25.33 0.03 -9.90
C GLY A 318 -25.12 -0.79 -11.17
N VAL A 319 -23.94 -1.40 -11.36
CA VAL A 319 -23.64 -2.31 -12.47
C VAL A 319 -23.73 -3.76 -11.99
N THR A 320 -24.36 -4.63 -12.77
CA THR A 320 -24.38 -6.08 -12.53
C THR A 320 -23.07 -6.68 -13.01
N GLN A 321 -22.12 -6.92 -12.09
CA GLN A 321 -20.81 -7.47 -12.40
C GLN A 321 -20.77 -8.97 -12.13
N VAL A 322 -20.57 -9.77 -13.16
CA VAL A 322 -20.48 -11.22 -13.11
C VAL A 322 -19.02 -11.65 -13.19
N GLN A 323 -18.55 -12.35 -12.17
CA GLN A 323 -17.20 -12.90 -12.17
C GLN A 323 -17.20 -14.31 -12.75
N ILE A 324 -16.34 -14.52 -13.74
CA ILE A 324 -16.11 -15.84 -14.35
C ILE A 324 -15.61 -16.83 -13.30
N ASN A 325 -16.13 -18.06 -13.36
CA ASN A 325 -15.73 -19.17 -12.50
C ASN A 325 -15.64 -20.47 -13.30
N ASN A 326 -14.46 -20.71 -13.86
CA ASN A 326 -14.18 -21.88 -14.69
C ASN A 326 -14.38 -23.21 -13.94
N ALA A 327 -14.23 -23.22 -12.60
CA ALA A 327 -14.37 -24.43 -11.79
C ALA A 327 -15.80 -24.99 -11.80
N VAL A 328 -16.81 -24.13 -12.03
CA VAL A 328 -18.23 -24.52 -12.11
C VAL A 328 -18.77 -24.37 -13.53
N GLY A 329 -17.91 -24.18 -14.53
CA GLY A 329 -18.28 -24.06 -15.94
C GLY A 329 -18.83 -22.68 -16.35
N LEU A 330 -18.81 -21.67 -15.49
CA LEU A 330 -19.20 -20.30 -15.84
C LEU A 330 -18.04 -19.63 -16.59
N THR A 331 -18.14 -19.55 -17.90
CA THR A 331 -17.12 -18.99 -18.81
C THR A 331 -17.66 -17.74 -19.52
N PHE A 332 -16.82 -17.06 -20.31
CA PHE A 332 -17.27 -15.94 -21.16
C PHE A 332 -18.22 -16.38 -22.30
N ALA A 333 -18.27 -17.67 -22.59
CA ALA A 333 -19.06 -18.20 -23.70
C ALA A 333 -20.49 -18.70 -23.31
N ASN A 334 -20.77 -18.69 -22.00
CA ASN A 334 -22.06 -19.23 -21.48
C ASN A 334 -23.10 -18.14 -21.31
#